data_b912de54bd88a39d168f5f4a8e8d8e31
#
_entry.id   b912de54bd88a39d168f5f4a8e8d8e31
#
_cell.length_a   1.000
_cell.length_b   1.000
_cell.length_c   1.000
_cell.angle_alpha   90.00
_cell.angle_beta   90.00
_cell.angle_gamma   90.00
#
_symmetry.space_group_name_H-M   'P 1'
#
loop_
_entity.id
_entity.type
_entity.pdbx_description
1 polymer ?
#
loop_
_entity_poly.entity_id
_entity_poly.type
_entity_poly.pdbx_seq_one_letter_code
_entity_poly.pdbx_strand_id
1 'polypeptide(L)'
;VVRVIDVRRSGDRYRGSEPPSGISSLHAFSFGRHYDPDNLRFGPLLACNEERLAPGAGFDEHPHSHTEIVTWVTEGELTHQDSTGHTTVVRPGDVQHLSAASGVRHVERNEGPAPLAFLQMWLAPLTWDGTPAYSLIRREDLPQDHPDTVVLTLPAAAATLHHLQLTPGRPQPLPEAPLRYVHVLNGEVRFGPAPAEAPSCAPEADVRNGAPAAELGPGDSARIGAPAEGPLTLMAHGEISAELLVWAMEG
;
A
#
# COMPACT_ATOMS: atom_id res chain seq x y z
N VAL A 1 -26.26 2.99 8.95
CA VAL A 1 -25.24 2.14 8.35
C VAL A 1 -23.93 2.49 9.02
N VAL A 2 -23.33 1.53 9.74
CA VAL A 2 -22.09 1.74 10.49
C VAL A 2 -20.94 1.76 9.48
N ARG A 3 -20.10 2.78 9.54
CA ARG A 3 -18.79 2.77 8.84
C ARG A 3 -18.01 1.55 9.32
N VAL A 4 -17.62 0.69 8.40
CA VAL A 4 -16.72 -0.40 8.74
C VAL A 4 -15.32 0.04 8.31
N ILE A 5 -14.53 0.52 9.26
CA ILE A 5 -13.08 0.61 9.12
C ILE A 5 -12.53 -0.64 9.79
N ASP A 6 -12.10 -1.59 8.99
CA ASP A 6 -11.47 -2.82 9.48
C ASP A 6 -9.97 -2.59 9.61
N VAL A 7 -9.50 -2.42 10.85
CA VAL A 7 -8.09 -2.20 11.16
C VAL A 7 -7.38 -3.52 11.30
N ARG A 8 -6.26 -3.67 10.61
CA ARG A 8 -5.35 -4.82 10.68
C ARG A 8 -4.01 -4.37 11.23
N ARG A 9 -3.65 -4.90 12.39
CA ARG A 9 -2.39 -4.55 13.06
C ARG A 9 -1.19 -5.22 12.40
N SER A 10 -0.05 -4.53 12.39
CA SER A 10 1.21 -5.09 11.87
C SER A 10 1.61 -6.38 12.57
N GLY A 11 1.36 -6.46 13.87
CA GLY A 11 1.63 -7.66 14.69
C GLY A 11 0.76 -8.89 14.37
N ASP A 12 -0.40 -8.69 13.74
CA ASP A 12 -1.34 -9.75 13.37
C ASP A 12 -1.09 -10.31 11.96
N ARG A 13 -0.09 -9.78 11.24
CA ARG A 13 0.25 -10.25 9.90
C ARG A 13 0.85 -11.65 9.93
N TYR A 14 0.58 -12.42 8.90
CA TYR A 14 1.16 -13.76 8.74
C TYR A 14 2.66 -13.64 8.43
N ARG A 15 3.46 -14.42 9.16
CA ARG A 15 4.90 -14.47 8.94
C ARG A 15 5.23 -15.49 7.85
N GLY A 16 5.80 -15.01 6.74
CA GLY A 16 6.40 -15.82 5.70
C GLY A 16 7.89 -16.03 5.94
N SER A 17 8.52 -16.84 5.10
CA SER A 17 9.93 -17.23 5.07
C SER A 17 10.62 -17.42 6.45
N GLU A 18 11.46 -18.42 6.51
CA GLU A 18 12.21 -18.74 7.72
C GLU A 18 13.72 -18.53 7.47
N PRO A 19 14.50 -18.12 8.48
CA PRO A 19 15.94 -18.22 8.37
C PRO A 19 16.32 -19.68 8.00
N PRO A 20 17.25 -19.94 7.06
CA PRO A 20 18.38 -19.10 6.71
C PRO A 20 18.30 -18.36 5.35
N SER A 21 17.11 -18.22 4.73
CA SER A 21 16.98 -17.63 3.39
C SER A 21 17.46 -16.18 3.28
N GLY A 22 17.63 -15.50 4.41
CA GLY A 22 17.91 -14.04 4.41
C GLY A 22 16.70 -13.17 4.06
N ILE A 23 15.50 -13.79 3.94
CA ILE A 23 14.24 -13.14 3.61
C ILE A 23 13.32 -13.18 4.83
N SER A 24 12.68 -12.06 5.14
CA SER A 24 11.60 -11.95 6.13
C SER A 24 10.40 -11.28 5.51
N SER A 25 9.25 -11.95 5.59
CA SER A 25 8.00 -11.49 4.98
C SER A 25 6.89 -11.33 6.01
N LEU A 26 6.07 -10.29 5.87
CA LEU A 26 4.84 -10.09 6.62
C LEU A 26 3.67 -9.91 5.63
N HIS A 27 2.71 -10.82 5.67
CA HIS A 27 1.58 -10.85 4.73
C HIS A 27 0.31 -10.29 5.38
N ALA A 28 -0.35 -9.34 4.73
CA ALA A 28 -1.62 -8.77 5.20
C ALA A 28 -2.83 -9.65 4.85
N PHE A 29 -2.69 -10.53 3.88
CA PHE A 29 -3.71 -11.46 3.39
C PHE A 29 -3.19 -12.90 3.46
N SER A 30 -4.08 -13.85 3.24
CA SER A 30 -3.70 -15.27 3.02
C SER A 30 -2.66 -15.36 1.90
N PHE A 31 -1.51 -15.94 2.23
CA PHE A 31 -0.39 -16.02 1.29
C PHE A 31 0.49 -17.24 1.61
N GLY A 32 0.98 -17.92 0.57
CA GLY A 32 1.84 -19.08 0.73
C GLY A 32 1.17 -20.20 1.56
N ARG A 33 1.75 -20.52 2.72
CA ARG A 33 1.24 -21.56 3.63
C ARG A 33 0.09 -21.10 4.54
N HIS A 34 -0.19 -19.80 4.58
CA HIS A 34 -1.23 -19.24 5.42
C HIS A 34 -2.54 -19.14 4.65
N TYR A 35 -3.56 -19.81 5.15
CA TYR A 35 -4.88 -19.79 4.55
C TYR A 35 -5.94 -19.46 5.59
N ASP A 36 -6.61 -18.34 5.35
CA ASP A 36 -7.78 -17.87 6.09
C ASP A 36 -8.85 -17.48 5.06
N PRO A 37 -9.98 -18.20 4.97
CA PRO A 37 -11.00 -17.97 3.96
C PRO A 37 -11.66 -16.57 4.08
N ASP A 38 -11.59 -15.97 5.28
CA ASP A 38 -12.16 -14.62 5.53
C ASP A 38 -11.16 -13.50 5.25
N ASN A 39 -9.91 -13.85 4.84
CA ASN A 39 -8.84 -12.89 4.59
C ASN A 39 -8.08 -13.19 3.28
N LEU A 40 -8.80 -13.42 2.19
CA LEU A 40 -8.20 -13.74 0.88
C LEU A 40 -7.88 -12.49 0.06
N ARG A 41 -8.71 -11.43 0.16
CA ARG A 41 -8.59 -10.23 -0.66
C ARG A 41 -9.43 -9.08 -0.09
N PHE A 42 -9.18 -7.87 -0.60
CA PHE A 42 -10.03 -6.71 -0.38
C PHE A 42 -10.24 -5.96 -1.71
N GLY A 43 -11.43 -6.06 -2.30
CA GLY A 43 -11.65 -5.63 -3.69
C GLY A 43 -10.71 -6.37 -4.65
N PRO A 44 -10.03 -5.68 -5.55
CA PRO A 44 -9.02 -6.28 -6.42
C PRO A 44 -7.70 -6.62 -5.70
N LEU A 45 -7.41 -6.07 -4.51
CA LEU A 45 -6.16 -6.29 -3.78
C LEU A 45 -6.11 -7.70 -3.20
N LEU A 46 -5.15 -8.51 -3.68
CA LEU A 46 -4.94 -9.93 -3.31
C LEU A 46 -3.82 -10.10 -2.29
N ALA A 47 -2.79 -9.25 -2.35
CA ALA A 47 -1.64 -9.30 -1.46
C ALA A 47 -1.13 -7.90 -1.13
N CYS A 48 -0.62 -7.74 0.07
CA CYS A 48 0.16 -6.58 0.50
C CYS A 48 1.21 -7.10 1.49
N ASN A 49 2.41 -7.35 0.97
CA ASN A 49 3.49 -8.00 1.69
C ASN A 49 4.60 -6.99 1.97
N GLU A 50 5.03 -6.93 3.21
CA GLU A 50 6.30 -6.28 3.57
C GLU A 50 7.41 -7.33 3.46
N GLU A 51 8.41 -7.02 2.64
CA GLU A 51 9.55 -7.89 2.40
C GLU A 51 10.82 -7.21 2.90
N ARG A 52 11.66 -7.97 3.62
CA ARG A 52 13.01 -7.55 4.02
C ARG A 52 14.01 -8.59 3.59
N LEU A 53 15.00 -8.16 2.82
CA LEU A 53 16.03 -9.02 2.23
C LEU A 53 17.41 -8.59 2.74
N ALA A 54 18.14 -9.55 3.31
CA ALA A 54 19.56 -9.37 3.62
C ALA A 54 20.38 -9.18 2.32
N PRO A 55 21.58 -8.59 2.39
CA PRO A 55 22.48 -8.53 1.24
C PRO A 55 22.69 -9.91 0.61
N GLY A 56 22.53 -9.98 -0.72
CA GLY A 56 22.63 -11.20 -1.51
C GLY A 56 21.39 -12.11 -1.49
N ALA A 57 20.39 -11.81 -0.64
CA ALA A 57 19.13 -12.56 -0.62
C ALA A 57 18.20 -12.13 -1.75
N GLY A 58 17.27 -12.98 -2.12
CA GLY A 58 16.27 -12.66 -3.16
C GLY A 58 15.40 -13.84 -3.50
N PHE A 59 14.41 -13.56 -4.32
CA PHE A 59 13.52 -14.54 -4.92
C PHE A 59 14.12 -15.00 -6.24
N ASP A 60 14.39 -16.31 -6.34
CA ASP A 60 14.85 -16.94 -7.58
C ASP A 60 13.78 -16.82 -8.67
N GLU A 61 14.14 -17.12 -9.91
CA GLU A 61 13.25 -17.00 -11.05
C GLU A 61 11.95 -17.80 -10.81
N HIS A 62 10.83 -17.10 -10.82
CA HIS A 62 9.50 -17.66 -10.59
C HIS A 62 8.46 -17.06 -11.54
N PRO A 63 7.40 -17.80 -11.89
CA PRO A 63 6.39 -17.35 -12.83
C PRO A 63 5.25 -16.60 -12.14
N HIS A 64 4.69 -15.63 -12.87
CA HIS A 64 3.40 -14.99 -12.57
C HIS A 64 2.53 -14.98 -13.81
N SER A 65 1.21 -15.00 -13.61
CA SER A 65 0.20 -14.77 -14.63
C SER A 65 -1.05 -14.18 -13.99
N HIS A 66 -1.82 -13.43 -14.79
CA HIS A 66 -3.13 -12.91 -14.39
C HIS A 66 -3.09 -12.08 -13.09
N THR A 67 -2.04 -11.30 -12.90
CA THR A 67 -1.87 -10.43 -11.75
C THR A 67 -1.10 -9.16 -12.13
N GLU A 68 -1.47 -8.06 -11.47
CA GLU A 68 -0.75 -6.80 -11.49
C GLU A 68 0.09 -6.74 -10.21
N ILE A 69 1.42 -6.61 -10.36
CA ILE A 69 2.37 -6.58 -9.25
C ILE A 69 2.94 -5.18 -9.14
N VAL A 70 2.73 -4.55 -7.99
CA VAL A 70 3.22 -3.20 -7.71
C VAL A 70 4.16 -3.25 -6.53
N THR A 71 5.38 -2.74 -6.71
CA THR A 71 6.43 -2.73 -5.69
C THR A 71 6.80 -1.28 -5.34
N TRP A 72 6.81 -0.99 -4.05
CA TRP A 72 7.29 0.26 -3.45
C TRP A 72 8.48 -0.02 -2.56
N VAL A 73 9.66 0.46 -2.93
CA VAL A 73 10.88 0.29 -2.13
C VAL A 73 10.92 1.35 -1.03
N THR A 74 11.19 0.93 0.20
CA THR A 74 11.32 1.82 1.37
C THR A 74 12.77 1.99 1.82
N GLU A 75 13.61 0.97 1.62
CA GLU A 75 15.02 0.96 2.04
C GLU A 75 15.86 0.09 1.08
N GLY A 76 17.08 0.51 0.80
CA GLY A 76 18.01 -0.26 -0.05
C GLY A 76 17.68 -0.16 -1.54
N GLU A 77 18.11 -1.14 -2.32
CA GLU A 77 17.90 -1.19 -3.76
C GLU A 77 17.43 -2.59 -4.18
N LEU A 78 16.33 -2.67 -4.93
CA LEU A 78 15.80 -3.90 -5.49
C LEU A 78 16.27 -4.06 -6.93
N THR A 79 17.01 -5.12 -7.23
CA THR A 79 17.30 -5.53 -8.61
C THR A 79 16.18 -6.42 -9.11
N HIS A 80 15.52 -6.00 -10.19
CA HIS A 80 14.51 -6.74 -10.94
C HIS A 80 15.03 -7.16 -12.29
N GLN A 81 14.76 -8.42 -12.67
CA GLN A 81 15.01 -8.94 -14.02
C GLN A 81 13.79 -9.77 -14.44
N ASP A 82 13.35 -9.63 -15.68
CA ASP A 82 12.22 -10.39 -16.20
C ASP A 82 12.44 -11.02 -17.59
N SER A 83 11.58 -11.97 -17.94
CA SER A 83 11.63 -12.71 -19.19
C SER A 83 11.24 -11.89 -20.42
N THR A 84 10.78 -10.65 -20.25
CA THR A 84 10.53 -9.70 -21.33
C THR A 84 11.74 -8.83 -21.67
N GLY A 85 12.83 -9.00 -20.88
CA GLY A 85 14.14 -8.39 -21.14
C GLY A 85 14.44 -7.14 -20.31
N HIS A 86 13.62 -6.82 -19.32
CA HIS A 86 13.90 -5.72 -18.41
C HIS A 86 14.90 -6.14 -17.34
N THR A 87 15.86 -5.26 -17.08
CA THR A 87 16.77 -5.33 -15.93
C THR A 87 16.84 -3.94 -15.34
N THR A 88 16.36 -3.77 -14.12
CA THR A 88 16.24 -2.46 -13.49
C THR A 88 16.61 -2.52 -12.02
N VAL A 89 17.06 -1.38 -11.48
CA VAL A 89 17.24 -1.15 -10.05
C VAL A 89 16.17 -0.18 -9.57
N VAL A 90 15.38 -0.61 -8.61
CA VAL A 90 14.28 0.15 -7.99
C VAL A 90 14.78 0.69 -6.66
N ARG A 91 14.64 1.99 -6.42
CA ARG A 91 15.17 2.71 -5.24
C ARG A 91 14.06 3.19 -4.32
N PRO A 92 14.39 3.63 -3.10
CA PRO A 92 13.39 4.14 -2.18
C PRO A 92 12.54 5.27 -2.78
N GLY A 93 11.22 5.08 -2.72
CA GLY A 93 10.21 5.98 -3.29
C GLY A 93 9.93 5.79 -4.78
N ASP A 94 10.67 4.91 -5.48
CA ASP A 94 10.28 4.46 -6.83
C ASP A 94 9.08 3.52 -6.76
N VAL A 95 8.27 3.51 -7.82
CA VAL A 95 7.15 2.58 -8.02
C VAL A 95 7.43 1.70 -9.22
N GLN A 96 7.61 0.40 -8.99
CA GLN A 96 7.68 -0.60 -10.05
C GLN A 96 6.30 -1.20 -10.27
N HIS A 97 5.89 -1.35 -11.52
CA HIS A 97 4.70 -2.08 -11.91
C HIS A 97 5.03 -3.13 -12.97
N LEU A 98 4.67 -4.38 -12.69
CA LEU A 98 4.76 -5.52 -13.59
C LEU A 98 3.36 -6.08 -13.82
N SER A 99 2.82 -5.91 -15.03
CA SER A 99 1.64 -6.63 -15.48
C SER A 99 2.05 -8.01 -15.95
N ALA A 100 1.62 -9.05 -15.24
CA ALA A 100 1.97 -10.42 -15.61
C ALA A 100 1.14 -10.96 -16.77
N ALA A 101 -0.03 -10.39 -17.04
CA ALA A 101 -0.92 -10.72 -18.16
C ALA A 101 -0.95 -12.24 -18.45
N SER A 102 -0.62 -12.68 -19.68
CA SER A 102 -0.61 -14.10 -20.07
C SER A 102 0.52 -14.93 -19.45
N GLY A 103 1.53 -14.29 -18.85
CA GLY A 103 2.62 -14.96 -18.13
C GLY A 103 3.96 -14.28 -18.30
N VAL A 104 4.67 -14.11 -17.19
CA VAL A 104 6.02 -13.58 -17.09
C VAL A 104 6.80 -14.36 -16.04
N ARG A 105 8.11 -14.44 -16.20
CA ARG A 105 9.02 -14.95 -15.17
C ARG A 105 9.94 -13.82 -14.74
N HIS A 106 10.21 -13.70 -13.45
CA HIS A 106 11.10 -12.65 -12.95
C HIS A 106 11.95 -13.13 -11.77
N VAL A 107 12.97 -12.35 -11.50
CA VAL A 107 13.90 -12.46 -10.36
C VAL A 107 13.87 -11.14 -9.63
N GLU A 108 13.84 -11.18 -8.30
CA GLU A 108 13.93 -10.00 -7.45
C GLU A 108 15.00 -10.23 -6.38
N ARG A 109 16.05 -9.40 -6.34
CA ARG A 109 17.22 -9.58 -5.48
C ARG A 109 17.69 -8.31 -4.82
N ASN A 110 18.27 -8.47 -3.64
CA ASN A 110 19.13 -7.48 -3.01
C ASN A 110 20.58 -7.72 -3.43
N GLU A 111 21.03 -7.05 -4.47
CA GLU A 111 22.43 -7.10 -4.91
C GLU A 111 23.32 -6.06 -4.23
N GLY A 112 22.73 -5.20 -3.39
CA GLY A 112 23.41 -4.16 -2.64
C GLY A 112 24.07 -4.68 -1.35
N PRO A 113 24.93 -3.86 -0.74
CA PRO A 113 25.61 -4.20 0.51
C PRO A 113 24.78 -3.94 1.78
N ALA A 114 23.67 -3.22 1.65
CA ALA A 114 22.77 -2.86 2.75
C ALA A 114 21.48 -3.70 2.71
N PRO A 115 20.74 -3.81 3.82
CA PRO A 115 19.41 -4.41 3.80
C PRO A 115 18.48 -3.72 2.79
N LEU A 116 17.59 -4.50 2.19
CA LEU A 116 16.53 -4.03 1.32
C LEU A 116 15.19 -4.23 2.03
N ALA A 117 14.31 -3.23 1.96
CA ALA A 117 12.92 -3.36 2.38
C ALA A 117 11.99 -2.76 1.34
N PHE A 118 10.88 -3.46 1.08
CA PHE A 118 9.86 -3.00 0.13
C PHE A 118 8.48 -3.55 0.49
N LEU A 119 7.46 -2.86 0.00
CA LEU A 119 6.08 -3.31 0.01
C LEU A 119 5.73 -3.85 -1.38
N GLN A 120 5.27 -5.09 -1.46
CA GLN A 120 4.79 -5.68 -2.70
C GLN A 120 3.29 -5.93 -2.63
N MET A 121 2.56 -5.39 -3.58
CA MET A 121 1.10 -5.43 -3.67
C MET A 121 0.68 -6.11 -4.96
N TRP A 122 -0.27 -7.06 -4.84
CA TRP A 122 -0.81 -7.78 -5.99
C TRP A 122 -2.28 -7.47 -6.16
N LEU A 123 -2.68 -7.15 -7.39
CA LEU A 123 -4.07 -6.88 -7.72
C LEU A 123 -4.55 -7.83 -8.82
N ALA A 124 -5.81 -8.25 -8.69
CA ALA A 124 -6.49 -9.00 -9.74
C ALA A 124 -6.83 -8.07 -10.90
N PRO A 125 -6.45 -8.38 -12.15
CA PRO A 125 -6.87 -7.61 -13.30
C PRO A 125 -8.34 -7.86 -13.62
N LEU A 126 -8.98 -6.89 -14.28
CA LEU A 126 -10.37 -7.01 -14.78
C LEU A 126 -10.49 -7.98 -15.96
N THR A 127 -9.41 -8.12 -16.73
CA THR A 127 -9.33 -9.02 -17.88
C THR A 127 -8.03 -9.83 -17.76
N TRP A 128 -8.05 -11.03 -18.30
CA TRP A 128 -6.95 -12.00 -18.14
C TRP A 128 -6.10 -12.13 -19.41
N ASP A 129 -6.39 -11.31 -20.40
CA ASP A 129 -5.72 -11.29 -21.69
C ASP A 129 -4.61 -10.22 -21.72
N GLY A 130 -3.73 -10.33 -22.68
CA GLY A 130 -2.69 -9.33 -22.95
C GLY A 130 -1.28 -9.88 -22.92
N THR A 131 -0.34 -9.02 -23.22
CA THR A 131 1.09 -9.23 -23.12
C THR A 131 1.63 -8.66 -21.82
N PRO A 132 2.59 -9.33 -21.17
CA PRO A 132 3.28 -8.78 -20.02
C PRO A 132 3.86 -7.40 -20.33
N ALA A 133 3.81 -6.52 -19.35
CA ALA A 133 4.32 -5.16 -19.46
C ALA A 133 5.03 -4.75 -18.16
N TYR A 134 6.09 -3.95 -18.32
CA TYR A 134 6.85 -3.43 -17.19
C TYR A 134 6.89 -1.90 -17.25
N SER A 135 6.76 -1.26 -16.11
CA SER A 135 6.98 0.18 -15.96
C SER A 135 7.66 0.51 -14.63
N LEU A 136 8.44 1.57 -14.64
CA LEU A 136 9.13 2.09 -13.47
C LEU A 136 8.92 3.60 -13.43
N ILE A 137 8.28 4.07 -12.37
CA ILE A 137 8.07 5.49 -12.08
C ILE A 137 9.11 5.87 -11.04
N ARG A 138 9.98 6.81 -11.38
CA ARG A 138 11.01 7.28 -10.47
C ARG A 138 10.43 8.29 -9.48
N ARG A 139 10.95 8.24 -8.24
CA ARG A 139 10.57 9.23 -7.22
C ARG A 139 10.75 10.67 -7.71
N GLU A 140 11.81 10.94 -8.44
CA GLU A 140 12.14 12.26 -8.98
C GLU A 140 11.15 12.78 -10.02
N ASP A 141 10.40 11.87 -10.68
CA ASP A 141 9.35 12.20 -11.65
C ASP A 141 7.99 12.50 -11.00
N LEU A 142 7.86 12.21 -9.69
CA LEU A 142 6.63 12.46 -8.93
C LEU A 142 6.63 13.87 -8.32
N PRO A 143 5.45 14.49 -8.14
CA PRO A 143 5.33 15.74 -7.38
C PRO A 143 5.87 15.57 -5.95
N GLN A 144 6.86 16.40 -5.55
CA GLN A 144 7.54 16.23 -4.26
C GLN A 144 6.86 16.98 -3.10
N ASP A 145 6.15 18.08 -3.40
CA ASP A 145 5.61 19.00 -2.39
C ASP A 145 4.09 18.91 -2.26
N HIS A 146 3.49 17.78 -2.64
CA HIS A 146 2.05 17.60 -2.57
C HIS A 146 1.69 16.56 -1.49
N PRO A 147 0.74 16.88 -0.57
CA PRO A 147 0.37 15.97 0.52
C PRO A 147 -0.35 14.70 0.05
N ASP A 148 -0.90 14.70 -1.16
CA ASP A 148 -1.52 13.56 -1.83
C ASP A 148 -1.01 13.50 -3.27
N THR A 149 -0.18 12.51 -3.56
CA THR A 149 0.38 12.30 -4.90
C THR A 149 -0.15 10.98 -5.47
N VAL A 150 -0.82 11.05 -6.63
CA VAL A 150 -1.12 9.86 -7.43
C VAL A 150 0.19 9.33 -8.00
N VAL A 151 0.62 8.17 -7.52
CA VAL A 151 1.89 7.56 -7.95
C VAL A 151 1.71 6.52 -9.04
N LEU A 152 0.52 5.91 -9.13
CA LEU A 152 0.20 4.95 -10.19
C LEU A 152 -1.32 4.91 -10.41
N THR A 153 -1.75 5.03 -11.66
CA THR A 153 -3.12 4.67 -12.06
C THR A 153 -3.06 3.34 -12.80
N LEU A 154 -3.88 2.39 -12.36
CA LEU A 154 -3.91 1.02 -12.84
C LEU A 154 -5.30 0.66 -13.39
N PRO A 155 -5.63 1.06 -14.64
CA PRO A 155 -6.95 0.80 -15.23
C PRO A 155 -7.26 -0.70 -15.34
N ALA A 156 -6.22 -1.52 -15.52
CA ALA A 156 -6.35 -2.98 -15.58
C ALA A 156 -6.98 -3.61 -14.33
N ALA A 157 -6.87 -2.94 -13.18
CA ALA A 157 -7.46 -3.39 -11.91
C ALA A 157 -8.48 -2.39 -11.33
N ALA A 158 -8.88 -1.37 -12.11
CA ALA A 158 -9.74 -0.26 -11.66
C ALA A 158 -9.27 0.33 -10.32
N ALA A 159 -7.98 0.61 -10.21
CA ALA A 159 -7.33 1.03 -8.98
C ALA A 159 -6.36 2.18 -9.21
N THR A 160 -6.21 3.03 -8.20
CA THR A 160 -5.22 4.13 -8.19
C THR A 160 -4.46 4.08 -6.87
N LEU A 161 -3.13 4.11 -6.95
CA LEU A 161 -2.25 4.19 -5.80
C LEU A 161 -1.89 5.64 -5.52
N HIS A 162 -2.14 6.06 -4.30
CA HIS A 162 -1.77 7.37 -3.77
C HIS A 162 -0.65 7.21 -2.74
N HIS A 163 0.28 8.14 -2.73
CA HIS A 163 1.25 8.35 -1.67
C HIS A 163 0.86 9.61 -0.89
N LEU A 164 0.58 9.46 0.40
CA LEU A 164 0.15 10.55 1.27
C LEU A 164 1.26 10.89 2.26
N GLN A 165 1.55 12.19 2.37
CA GLN A 165 2.48 12.75 3.36
C GLN A 165 1.70 13.67 4.30
N LEU A 166 1.48 13.21 5.53
CA LEU A 166 0.71 13.95 6.52
C LEU A 166 1.61 14.83 7.39
N THR A 167 1.25 16.08 7.46
CA THR A 167 1.89 17.04 8.36
C THR A 167 1.08 17.16 9.65
N PRO A 168 1.70 17.20 10.85
CA PRO A 168 1.00 17.38 12.10
C PRO A 168 0.08 18.61 12.09
N GLY A 169 -1.12 18.43 12.64
CA GLY A 169 -2.13 19.49 12.73
C GLY A 169 -2.82 19.86 11.42
N ARG A 170 -2.51 19.18 10.30
CA ARG A 170 -3.16 19.41 9.00
C ARG A 170 -3.99 18.18 8.60
N PRO A 171 -5.34 18.27 8.62
CA PRO A 171 -6.19 17.21 8.11
C PRO A 171 -5.97 17.03 6.60
N GLN A 172 -5.83 15.79 6.16
CA GLN A 172 -5.74 15.42 4.75
C GLN A 172 -6.96 14.57 4.38
N PRO A 173 -7.76 14.95 3.39
CA PRO A 173 -8.84 14.11 2.89
C PRO A 173 -8.30 12.76 2.41
N LEU A 174 -9.01 11.69 2.76
CA LEU A 174 -8.73 10.38 2.18
C LEU A 174 -9.26 10.36 0.73
N PRO A 175 -8.51 9.84 -0.25
CA PRO A 175 -8.99 9.69 -1.61
C PRO A 175 -10.39 9.04 -1.67
N GLU A 176 -11.27 9.59 -2.52
CA GLU A 176 -12.62 9.08 -2.66
C GLU A 176 -12.65 7.86 -3.60
N ALA A 177 -13.18 6.76 -3.10
CA ALA A 177 -13.43 5.54 -3.86
C ALA A 177 -14.39 4.63 -3.09
N PRO A 178 -15.08 3.69 -3.73
CA PRO A 178 -15.89 2.68 -3.06
C PRO A 178 -15.11 1.84 -2.05
N LEU A 179 -13.89 1.46 -2.40
CA LEU A 179 -12.99 0.68 -1.55
C LEU A 179 -11.66 1.42 -1.39
N ARG A 180 -11.18 1.52 -0.15
CA ARG A 180 -9.89 2.14 0.15
C ARG A 180 -9.08 1.25 1.08
N TYR A 181 -7.85 0.96 0.69
CA TYR A 181 -6.90 0.23 1.51
C TYR A 181 -5.77 1.16 1.88
N VAL A 182 -5.62 1.42 3.17
CA VAL A 182 -4.58 2.28 3.73
C VAL A 182 -3.50 1.42 4.33
N HIS A 183 -2.24 1.73 4.05
CA HIS A 183 -1.06 1.12 4.66
C HIS A 183 -0.12 2.21 5.18
N VAL A 184 0.22 2.17 6.46
CA VAL A 184 1.12 3.14 7.09
C VAL A 184 2.57 2.71 6.89
N LEU A 185 3.35 3.52 6.19
CA LEU A 185 4.78 3.30 6.00
C LEU A 185 5.58 3.77 7.22
N ASN A 186 5.27 4.97 7.71
CA ASN A 186 5.90 5.51 8.92
C ASN A 186 4.98 6.52 9.64
N GLY A 187 5.30 6.85 10.89
CA GLY A 187 4.53 7.75 11.73
C GLY A 187 3.25 7.12 12.26
N GLU A 188 2.45 7.91 12.97
CA GLU A 188 1.17 7.50 13.52
C GLU A 188 0.04 8.32 12.91
N VAL A 189 -1.10 7.68 12.63
CA VAL A 189 -2.22 8.26 11.90
C VAL A 189 -3.52 8.06 12.64
N ARG A 190 -4.37 9.08 12.64
CA ARG A 190 -5.77 9.00 13.08
C ARG A 190 -6.72 9.23 11.92
N PHE A 191 -7.78 8.45 11.89
CA PHE A 191 -8.97 8.74 11.10
C PHE A 191 -9.88 9.69 11.86
N GLY A 192 -10.43 10.67 11.15
CA GLY A 192 -11.44 11.59 11.69
C GLY A 192 -12.52 11.90 10.65
N PRO A 193 -13.67 12.46 11.09
CA PRO A 193 -14.58 13.12 10.17
C PRO A 193 -13.85 14.32 9.53
N ALA A 194 -14.25 14.70 8.32
CA ALA A 194 -13.81 15.98 7.77
C ALA A 194 -14.16 17.11 8.76
N PRO A 195 -13.28 18.12 8.93
CA PRO A 195 -13.65 19.30 9.71
C PRO A 195 -14.95 19.86 9.13
N ALA A 196 -15.98 20.01 9.96
CA ALA A 196 -17.16 20.73 9.53
C ALA A 196 -16.70 22.14 9.09
N GLU A 197 -17.15 22.60 7.92
CA GLU A 197 -16.92 23.99 7.51
C GLU A 197 -17.34 24.87 8.69
N ALA A 198 -16.40 25.64 9.23
CA ALA A 198 -16.63 26.40 10.43
C ALA A 198 -17.79 27.38 10.19
N PRO A 199 -18.93 27.26 10.88
CA PRO A 199 -19.94 28.29 10.84
C PRO A 199 -19.33 29.51 11.53
N SER A 200 -19.32 30.64 10.84
CA SER A 200 -18.93 31.91 11.41
C SER A 200 -19.91 32.21 12.56
N CYS A 201 -19.39 32.30 13.78
CA CYS A 201 -20.11 32.66 14.99
C CYS A 201 -21.15 31.62 15.51
N ALA A 202 -20.69 30.63 16.27
CA ALA A 202 -21.49 30.01 17.32
C ALA A 202 -20.58 29.40 18.42
N PRO A 203 -21.03 29.38 19.70
CA PRO A 203 -20.20 28.98 20.82
C PRO A 203 -19.87 27.47 20.78
N GLU A 204 -18.78 27.10 21.44
CA GLU A 204 -18.26 25.75 21.60
C GLU A 204 -19.36 24.71 21.81
N ALA A 205 -19.67 23.95 20.76
CA ALA A 205 -20.56 22.80 20.87
C ALA A 205 -19.74 21.58 21.25
N ASP A 206 -20.16 20.98 22.38
CA ASP A 206 -19.72 19.75 23.01
C ASP A 206 -19.45 18.61 22.01
N VAL A 207 -18.19 18.27 21.79
CA VAL A 207 -17.76 17.13 20.95
C VAL A 207 -17.97 15.83 21.74
N ARG A 208 -19.23 15.41 21.86
CA ARG A 208 -19.58 14.08 22.40
C ARG A 208 -20.49 13.38 21.41
N ASN A 209 -19.87 12.54 20.57
CA ASN A 209 -20.36 11.30 19.95
C ASN A 209 -19.59 10.97 18.64
N GLY A 210 -18.25 10.98 18.69
CA GLY A 210 -17.44 10.31 17.67
C GLY A 210 -17.09 8.91 18.17
N ALA A 211 -17.34 7.88 17.37
CA ALA A 211 -16.68 6.61 17.58
C ALA A 211 -15.15 6.86 17.69
N PRO A 212 -14.40 6.13 18.55
CA PRO A 212 -12.99 6.38 18.74
C PRO A 212 -12.30 6.34 17.38
N ALA A 213 -11.62 7.42 17.05
CA ALA A 213 -10.83 7.50 15.82
C ALA A 213 -9.86 6.32 15.82
N ALA A 214 -9.89 5.50 14.77
CA ALA A 214 -8.95 4.40 14.65
C ALA A 214 -7.55 4.98 14.50
N GLU A 215 -6.63 4.57 15.37
CA GLU A 215 -5.22 4.94 15.30
C GLU A 215 -4.46 3.83 14.60
N LEU A 216 -3.55 4.20 13.71
CA LEU A 216 -2.67 3.29 12.98
C LEU A 216 -1.22 3.70 13.19
N GLY A 217 -0.34 2.74 13.44
CA GLY A 217 1.10 2.90 13.46
C GLY A 217 1.77 2.24 12.23
N PRO A 218 3.10 2.30 12.17
CA PRO A 218 3.85 1.69 11.06
C PRO A 218 3.54 0.22 10.86
N GLY A 219 3.29 -0.17 9.60
CA GLY A 219 2.90 -1.51 9.21
C GLY A 219 1.41 -1.85 9.45
N ASP A 220 0.66 -1.03 10.19
CA ASP A 220 -0.79 -1.20 10.30
C ASP A 220 -1.48 -0.87 8.98
N SER A 221 -2.64 -1.46 8.77
CA SER A 221 -3.48 -1.16 7.61
C SER A 221 -4.95 -1.02 7.99
N ALA A 222 -5.71 -0.34 7.13
CA ALA A 222 -7.15 -0.23 7.26
C ALA A 222 -7.86 -0.53 5.94
N ARG A 223 -8.94 -1.29 6.00
CA ARG A 223 -9.87 -1.58 4.91
C ARG A 223 -11.13 -0.77 5.12
N ILE A 224 -11.48 0.04 4.14
CA ILE A 224 -12.59 0.99 4.23
C ILE A 224 -13.50 0.76 3.03
N GLY A 225 -14.70 0.22 3.28
CA GLY A 225 -15.73 0.01 2.24
C GLY A 225 -16.74 1.15 2.20
N ALA A 226 -17.57 1.15 1.15
CA ALA A 226 -18.73 2.04 1.06
C ALA A 226 -19.91 1.51 1.93
N PRO A 227 -20.87 2.37 2.39
CA PRO A 227 -20.79 3.81 2.32
C PRO A 227 -20.20 4.41 3.60
N ALA A 228 -19.22 5.28 3.43
CA ALA A 228 -18.86 6.19 4.52
C ALA A 228 -19.87 7.36 4.50
N GLU A 229 -20.54 7.66 5.60
CA GLU A 229 -21.30 8.90 5.72
C GLU A 229 -20.32 10.08 5.74
N GLY A 230 -20.21 10.77 4.62
CA GLY A 230 -19.33 11.92 4.40
C GLY A 230 -17.85 11.58 4.23
N PRO A 231 -17.03 12.56 3.86
CA PRO A 231 -15.59 12.40 3.63
C PRO A 231 -14.85 12.00 4.91
N LEU A 232 -13.84 11.15 4.76
CA LEU A 232 -12.90 10.79 5.81
C LEU A 232 -11.66 11.64 5.68
N THR A 233 -11.10 12.05 6.82
CA THR A 233 -9.79 12.68 6.88
C THR A 233 -8.80 11.84 7.65
N LEU A 234 -7.54 12.03 7.31
CA LEU A 234 -6.38 11.49 8.00
C LEU A 234 -5.61 12.63 8.64
N MET A 235 -5.06 12.40 9.81
CA MET A 235 -4.16 13.33 10.48
C MET A 235 -2.96 12.55 11.03
N ALA A 236 -1.77 13.13 10.90
CA ALA A 236 -0.63 12.65 11.66
C ALA A 236 -0.93 12.84 13.16
N HIS A 237 -0.67 11.79 13.95
CA HIS A 237 -0.83 11.82 15.40
C HIS A 237 0.51 12.23 16.05
N GLY A 238 0.44 13.15 17.03
CA GLY A 238 1.62 13.70 17.68
C GLY A 238 2.31 14.79 16.86
N GLU A 239 3.62 14.92 17.04
CA GLU A 239 4.45 16.00 16.45
C GLU A 239 5.24 15.55 15.21
N ILE A 240 5.11 14.27 14.81
CA ILE A 240 5.88 13.65 13.72
C ILE A 240 4.97 13.51 12.50
N SER A 241 5.51 13.83 11.33
CA SER A 241 4.84 13.56 10.05
C SER A 241 4.63 12.06 9.83
N ALA A 242 3.58 11.70 9.12
CA ALA A 242 3.31 10.32 8.76
C ALA A 242 3.27 10.15 7.24
N GLU A 243 3.60 8.94 6.79
CA GLU A 243 3.68 8.56 5.38
C GLU A 243 2.90 7.27 5.16
N LEU A 244 2.05 7.25 4.13
CA LEU A 244 1.20 6.11 3.84
C LEU A 244 0.98 5.92 2.33
N LEU A 245 0.67 4.68 1.99
CA LEU A 245 0.12 4.32 0.68
C LEU A 245 -1.38 4.06 0.81
N VAL A 246 -2.12 4.55 -0.17
CA VAL A 246 -3.57 4.35 -0.23
C VAL A 246 -3.97 3.83 -1.60
N TRP A 247 -4.54 2.63 -1.66
CA TRP A 247 -5.27 2.16 -2.82
C TRP A 247 -6.69 2.70 -2.79
N ALA A 248 -7.06 3.47 -3.80
CA ALA A 248 -8.43 3.85 -4.15
C ALA A 248 -8.91 2.92 -5.26
N MET A 249 -9.97 2.13 -5.00
CA MET A 249 -10.38 1.02 -5.86
C MET A 249 -11.88 1.04 -6.11
N GLU A 250 -12.28 0.63 -7.32
CA GLU A 250 -13.66 0.31 -7.61
C GLU A 250 -14.05 -1.05 -6.97
N GLY A 251 -15.36 -1.23 -6.75
CA GLY A 251 -15.91 -2.42 -6.09
C GLY A 251 -16.17 -3.59 -7.05
#